data_2b2c6f2f0d2706b9ea987fd3b0650da3
#
_entry.id   2b2c6f2f0d2706b9ea987fd3b0650da3
#
_cell.length_a   1.000
_cell.length_b   1.000
_cell.length_c   1.000
_cell.angle_alpha   90.00
_cell.angle_beta   90.00
_cell.angle_gamma   90.00
#
_symmetry.space_group_name_H-M   'P 1'
#
loop_
_entity.id
_entity.type
_entity.pdbx_description
1 polymer ?
#
loop_
_entity_poly.entity_id
_entity_poly.type
_entity_poly.pdbx_seq_one_letter_code
_entity_poly.pdbx_strand_id
1 'polypeptide(L)'
;MEVYVLFDNTWYDNSIIGIYSLDGYKTYRENLFAKAVEKLNFIVNDILNRKNAQEILAKEKIHEAEKLLPLEKEAKFNKDTEKFKQLNKKRKILLKEANKIKYNYPSTILHKHQSILEAGKDAIIDWYMDYNNIFADIQTIIE
;
A
#
# COMPACT_ATOMS: atom_id res chain seq x y z
N MET A 1 -1.50 14.98 -40.05
CA MET A 1 -2.36 15.01 -38.82
C MET A 1 -1.81 14.04 -37.80
N GLU A 2 -1.66 14.49 -36.57
CA GLU A 2 -1.19 13.65 -35.49
C GLU A 2 -2.38 13.03 -34.75
N VAL A 3 -2.25 11.75 -34.39
CA VAL A 3 -3.22 11.00 -33.62
C VAL A 3 -2.55 10.23 -32.51
N TYR A 4 -3.30 9.93 -31.45
CA TYR A 4 -2.86 9.01 -30.41
C TYR A 4 -3.41 7.62 -30.72
N VAL A 5 -2.50 6.65 -30.77
CA VAL A 5 -2.84 5.25 -30.89
C VAL A 5 -2.65 4.60 -29.53
N LEU A 6 -3.71 4.03 -28.98
CA LEU A 6 -3.69 3.35 -27.71
C LEU A 6 -3.49 1.85 -27.91
N PHE A 7 -2.58 1.30 -27.14
CA PHE A 7 -2.25 -0.12 -27.16
C PHE A 7 -2.51 -0.76 -25.82
N ASP A 8 -3.02 -1.97 -25.85
CA ASP A 8 -3.03 -2.87 -24.69
C ASP A 8 -1.76 -3.73 -24.77
N ASN A 9 -0.83 -3.53 -23.86
CA ASN A 9 0.44 -4.26 -23.82
C ASN A 9 0.31 -5.45 -22.87
N THR A 10 -0.55 -6.40 -23.23
CA THR A 10 -0.64 -7.66 -22.51
C THR A 10 0.38 -8.67 -23.05
N TRP A 11 0.77 -9.61 -22.23
CA TRP A 11 1.82 -10.66 -22.28
C TRP A 11 2.46 -11.03 -23.63
N TYR A 12 1.77 -10.99 -24.76
CA TYR A 12 2.28 -11.52 -26.03
C TYR A 12 2.05 -10.63 -27.25
N ASP A 13 1.11 -9.69 -27.18
CA ASP A 13 0.72 -8.86 -28.31
C ASP A 13 0.36 -7.44 -27.88
N ASN A 14 0.76 -6.45 -28.68
CA ASN A 14 0.27 -5.10 -28.56
C ASN A 14 -0.98 -4.97 -29.43
N SER A 15 -2.15 -5.01 -28.81
CA SER A 15 -3.42 -4.81 -29.49
C SER A 15 -3.79 -3.33 -29.50
N ILE A 16 -4.17 -2.79 -30.65
CA ILE A 16 -4.69 -1.43 -30.74
C ILE A 16 -6.11 -1.43 -30.17
N ILE A 17 -6.33 -0.61 -29.12
CA ILE A 17 -7.64 -0.46 -28.48
C ILE A 17 -8.37 0.81 -28.88
N GLY A 18 -7.70 1.75 -29.51
CA GLY A 18 -8.32 2.97 -30.00
C GLY A 18 -7.36 3.88 -30.73
N ILE A 19 -7.90 4.74 -31.58
CA ILE A 19 -7.19 5.81 -32.28
C ILE A 19 -7.96 7.09 -32.01
N TYR A 20 -7.26 8.11 -31.48
CA TYR A 20 -7.88 9.35 -31.03
C TYR A 20 -7.17 10.57 -31.62
N SER A 21 -7.96 11.61 -31.93
CA SER A 21 -7.40 12.95 -32.11
C SER A 21 -6.79 13.43 -30.79
N LEU A 22 -6.06 14.53 -30.81
CA LEU A 22 -5.49 15.12 -29.59
C LEU A 22 -6.58 15.43 -28.56
N ASP A 23 -7.69 16.05 -28.99
CA ASP A 23 -8.80 16.38 -28.12
C ASP A 23 -9.58 15.12 -27.65
N GLY A 24 -9.75 14.16 -28.53
CA GLY A 24 -10.36 12.87 -28.20
C GLY A 24 -9.54 12.11 -27.16
N TYR A 25 -8.22 12.13 -27.27
CA TYR A 25 -7.34 11.53 -26.27
C TYR A 25 -7.43 12.21 -24.91
N LYS A 26 -7.50 13.54 -24.87
CA LYS A 26 -7.74 14.28 -23.63
C LYS A 26 -9.05 13.86 -22.97
N THR A 27 -10.11 13.75 -23.75
CA THR A 27 -11.42 13.28 -23.26
C THR A 27 -11.34 11.84 -22.73
N TYR A 28 -10.64 10.96 -23.43
CA TYR A 28 -10.40 9.58 -23.00
C TYR A 28 -9.74 9.56 -21.63
N ARG A 29 -8.67 10.35 -21.44
CA ARG A 29 -7.97 10.46 -20.13
C ARG A 29 -8.88 10.99 -19.04
N GLU A 30 -9.66 12.03 -19.33
CA GLU A 30 -10.63 12.58 -18.38
C GLU A 30 -11.64 11.53 -17.90
N ASN A 31 -12.13 10.70 -18.82
CA ASN A 31 -13.08 9.64 -18.52
C ASN A 31 -12.49 8.51 -17.68
N LEU A 32 -11.16 8.35 -17.69
CA LEU A 32 -10.47 7.37 -16.86
C LEU A 32 -10.28 7.85 -15.41
N PHE A 33 -10.30 9.14 -15.17
CA PHE A 33 -9.94 9.72 -13.88
C PHE A 33 -10.75 9.17 -12.71
N ALA A 34 -12.07 9.13 -12.84
CA ALA A 34 -12.96 8.63 -11.79
C ALA A 34 -12.66 7.16 -11.45
N LYS A 35 -12.47 6.33 -12.45
CA LYS A 35 -12.10 4.91 -12.28
C LYS A 35 -10.73 4.75 -11.66
N ALA A 36 -9.78 5.57 -12.06
CA ALA A 36 -8.42 5.58 -11.54
C ALA A 36 -8.39 5.92 -10.05
N VAL A 37 -9.10 6.97 -9.64
CA VAL A 37 -9.23 7.38 -8.23
C VAL A 37 -9.88 6.28 -7.40
N GLU A 38 -10.96 5.69 -7.89
CA GLU A 38 -11.66 4.61 -7.20
C GLU A 38 -10.73 3.41 -6.97
N LYS A 39 -10.03 2.98 -7.99
CA LYS A 39 -9.09 1.84 -7.90
C LYS A 39 -7.93 2.13 -6.95
N LEU A 40 -7.35 3.31 -7.05
CA LEU A 40 -6.23 3.72 -6.21
C LEU A 40 -6.64 3.83 -4.73
N ASN A 41 -7.81 4.42 -4.45
CA ASN A 41 -8.37 4.48 -3.11
C ASN A 41 -8.67 3.09 -2.56
N PHE A 42 -9.17 2.18 -3.38
CA PHE A 42 -9.41 0.80 -2.98
C PHE A 42 -8.11 0.13 -2.51
N ILE A 43 -7.03 0.25 -3.29
CA ILE A 43 -5.72 -0.32 -2.93
C ILE A 43 -5.19 0.28 -1.64
N VAL A 44 -5.22 1.61 -1.51
CA VAL A 44 -4.76 2.32 -0.30
C VAL A 44 -5.57 1.90 0.92
N ASN A 45 -6.89 1.88 0.81
CA ASN A 45 -7.76 1.51 1.93
C ASN A 45 -7.59 0.05 2.35
N ASP A 46 -7.38 -0.86 1.41
CA ASP A 46 -7.11 -2.26 1.71
C ASP A 46 -5.84 -2.41 2.56
N ILE A 47 -4.77 -1.72 2.16
CA ILE A 47 -3.50 -1.74 2.91
C ILE A 47 -3.65 -1.06 4.28
N LEU A 48 -4.37 0.07 4.36
CA LEU A 48 -4.63 0.76 5.63
C LEU A 48 -5.43 -0.12 6.60
N ASN A 49 -6.40 -0.87 6.10
CA ASN A 49 -7.17 -1.81 6.92
C ASN A 49 -6.26 -2.91 7.48
N ARG A 50 -5.35 -3.43 6.67
CA ARG A 50 -4.35 -4.42 7.12
C ARG A 50 -3.41 -3.82 8.17
N LYS A 51 -2.93 -2.61 7.93
CA LYS A 51 -2.10 -1.86 8.90
C LYS A 51 -2.82 -1.71 10.24
N ASN A 52 -4.06 -1.28 10.22
CA ASN A 52 -4.86 -1.09 11.43
C ASN A 52 -5.08 -2.40 12.18
N ALA A 53 -5.35 -3.50 11.48
CA ALA A 53 -5.49 -4.83 12.08
C ALA A 53 -4.18 -5.26 12.76
N GLN A 54 -3.05 -5.03 12.13
CA GLN A 54 -1.73 -5.33 12.71
C GLN A 54 -1.43 -4.48 13.93
N GLU A 55 -1.81 -3.20 13.92
CA GLU A 55 -1.67 -2.32 15.09
C GLU A 55 -2.48 -2.80 16.29
N ILE A 56 -3.70 -3.28 16.07
CA ILE A 56 -4.54 -3.85 17.12
C ILE A 56 -3.90 -5.10 17.73
N LEU A 57 -3.42 -6.02 16.89
CA LEU A 57 -2.72 -7.21 17.34
C LEU A 57 -1.45 -6.89 18.13
N ALA A 58 -0.68 -5.89 17.66
CA ALA A 58 0.51 -5.42 18.34
C ALA A 58 0.18 -4.85 19.73
N LYS A 59 -0.89 -4.06 19.84
CA LYS A 59 -1.36 -3.51 21.13
C LYS A 59 -1.76 -4.61 22.11
N GLU A 60 -2.40 -5.68 21.65
CA GLU A 60 -2.73 -6.83 22.50
C GLU A 60 -1.48 -7.48 23.08
N LYS A 61 -0.43 -7.66 22.27
CA LYS A 61 0.87 -8.18 22.74
C LYS A 61 1.55 -7.26 23.73
N ILE A 62 1.53 -5.95 23.47
CA ILE A 62 2.07 -4.94 24.40
C ILE A 62 1.31 -4.99 25.73
N HIS A 63 -0.01 -5.11 25.70
CA HIS A 63 -0.83 -5.21 26.90
C HIS A 63 -0.49 -6.46 27.72
N GLU A 64 -0.31 -7.61 27.07
CA GLU A 64 0.17 -8.83 27.74
C GLU A 64 1.54 -8.61 28.40
N ALA A 65 2.45 -7.93 27.68
CA ALA A 65 3.78 -7.61 28.23
C ALA A 65 3.71 -6.68 29.44
N GLU A 66 2.85 -5.66 29.40
CA GLU A 66 2.65 -4.72 30.51
C GLU A 66 2.12 -5.40 31.76
N LYS A 67 1.30 -6.43 31.62
CA LYS A 67 0.80 -7.22 32.77
C LYS A 67 1.90 -7.95 33.51
N LEU A 68 3.02 -8.21 32.89
CA LEU A 68 4.15 -8.88 33.50
C LEU A 68 5.00 -7.97 34.39
N LEU A 69 4.94 -6.64 34.19
CA LEU A 69 5.73 -5.68 34.97
C LEU A 69 5.48 -5.74 36.47
N PRO A 70 4.21 -5.75 36.97
CA PRO A 70 3.96 -5.90 38.41
C PRO A 70 4.51 -7.20 38.97
N LEU A 71 4.41 -8.30 38.18
CA LEU A 71 4.92 -9.61 38.59
C LEU A 71 6.46 -9.62 38.66
N GLU A 72 7.13 -8.94 37.73
CA GLU A 72 8.59 -8.76 37.76
C GLU A 72 9.02 -7.99 39.01
N LYS A 73 8.32 -6.90 39.35
CA LYS A 73 8.59 -6.09 40.54
C LYS A 73 8.41 -6.89 41.83
N GLU A 74 7.36 -7.69 41.92
CA GLU A 74 7.10 -8.58 43.04
C GLU A 74 8.19 -9.62 43.21
N ALA A 75 8.58 -10.27 42.10
CA ALA A 75 9.66 -11.26 42.08
C ALA A 75 10.99 -10.65 42.54
N LYS A 76 11.29 -9.43 42.11
CA LYS A 76 12.48 -8.69 42.50
C LYS A 76 12.46 -8.33 43.99
N PHE A 77 11.32 -7.88 44.50
CA PHE A 77 11.12 -7.56 45.91
C PHE A 77 11.31 -8.80 46.77
N ASN A 78 10.79 -9.95 46.36
CA ASN A 78 10.91 -11.22 47.08
C ASN A 78 12.27 -11.90 46.86
N LYS A 79 13.19 -11.27 46.13
CA LYS A 79 14.51 -11.82 45.78
C LYS A 79 14.47 -13.13 45.05
N ASP A 80 13.38 -13.40 44.32
CA ASP A 80 13.20 -14.56 43.46
C ASP A 80 13.82 -14.24 42.06
N THR A 81 15.13 -14.41 41.96
CA THR A 81 15.91 -14.05 40.77
C THR A 81 15.52 -14.89 39.56
N GLU A 82 15.23 -16.18 39.75
CA GLU A 82 14.82 -17.08 38.67
C GLU A 82 13.50 -16.62 38.04
N LYS A 83 12.49 -16.37 38.88
CA LYS A 83 11.18 -15.92 38.44
C LYS A 83 11.28 -14.56 37.75
N PHE A 84 12.07 -13.64 38.29
CA PHE A 84 12.31 -12.34 37.64
C PHE A 84 12.89 -12.50 36.24
N LYS A 85 13.92 -13.33 36.07
CA LYS A 85 14.57 -13.57 34.76
C LYS A 85 13.60 -14.16 33.76
N GLN A 86 12.78 -15.12 34.16
CA GLN A 86 11.79 -15.77 33.30
C GLN A 86 10.72 -14.77 32.83
N LEU A 87 10.18 -13.95 33.73
CA LEU A 87 9.19 -12.93 33.43
C LEU A 87 9.75 -11.83 32.52
N ASN A 88 10.96 -11.38 32.82
CA ASN A 88 11.63 -10.37 32.02
C ASN A 88 11.89 -10.86 30.59
N LYS A 89 12.34 -12.09 30.42
CA LYS A 89 12.56 -12.71 29.13
C LYS A 89 11.26 -12.81 28.34
N LYS A 90 10.18 -13.28 28.96
CA LYS A 90 8.85 -13.40 28.36
C LYS A 90 8.33 -12.04 27.90
N ARG A 91 8.47 -11.01 28.76
CA ARG A 91 8.06 -9.65 28.40
C ARG A 91 8.81 -9.10 27.21
N LYS A 92 10.13 -9.28 27.15
CA LYS A 92 10.96 -8.85 26.02
C LYS A 92 10.59 -9.55 24.71
N ILE A 93 10.27 -10.86 24.76
CA ILE A 93 9.82 -11.63 23.61
C ILE A 93 8.49 -11.07 23.10
N LEU A 94 7.53 -10.79 23.99
CA LEU A 94 6.22 -10.22 23.62
C LEU A 94 6.37 -8.86 22.95
N LEU A 95 7.25 -8.00 23.47
CA LEU A 95 7.51 -6.68 22.88
C LEU A 95 8.17 -6.79 21.50
N LYS A 96 9.05 -7.75 21.31
CA LYS A 96 9.70 -8.03 20.01
C LYS A 96 8.70 -8.55 18.99
N GLU A 97 7.81 -9.45 19.41
CA GLU A 97 6.72 -9.96 18.56
C GLU A 97 5.76 -8.84 18.17
N ALA A 98 5.39 -7.97 19.14
CA ALA A 98 4.53 -6.83 18.87
C ALA A 98 5.13 -5.90 17.81
N ASN A 99 6.43 -5.64 17.88
CA ASN A 99 7.11 -4.79 16.91
C ASN A 99 7.11 -5.41 15.51
N LYS A 100 7.32 -6.72 15.38
CA LYS A 100 7.22 -7.43 14.11
C LYS A 100 5.81 -7.36 13.52
N ILE A 101 4.79 -7.60 14.35
CA ILE A 101 3.38 -7.58 13.94
C ILE A 101 3.01 -6.18 13.46
N LYS A 102 3.38 -5.13 14.19
CA LYS A 102 3.04 -3.74 13.87
C LYS A 102 3.47 -3.35 12.46
N TYR A 103 4.63 -3.82 12.01
CA TYR A 103 5.21 -3.46 10.71
C TYR A 103 4.97 -4.53 9.63
N ASN A 104 4.14 -5.54 9.89
CA ASN A 104 3.84 -6.60 8.93
C ASN A 104 2.71 -6.18 7.97
N TYR A 105 2.97 -5.17 7.16
CA TYR A 105 2.11 -4.74 6.06
C TYR A 105 2.97 -4.12 4.95
N PRO A 106 2.48 -4.04 3.71
CA PRO A 106 3.27 -3.54 2.58
C PRO A 106 3.38 -2.01 2.60
N SER A 107 4.22 -1.48 3.49
CA SER A 107 4.38 -0.03 3.70
C SER A 107 4.92 0.70 2.48
N THR A 108 5.85 0.12 1.73
CA THR A 108 6.41 0.70 0.52
C THR A 108 5.34 0.89 -0.56
N ILE A 109 4.49 -0.13 -0.75
CA ILE A 109 3.37 -0.07 -1.69
C ILE A 109 2.36 0.99 -1.25
N LEU A 110 2.05 1.05 0.04
CA LEU A 110 1.15 2.08 0.60
C LEU A 110 1.66 3.49 0.30
N HIS A 111 2.91 3.77 0.63
CA HIS A 111 3.51 5.09 0.42
C HIS A 111 3.56 5.48 -1.05
N LYS A 112 3.90 4.53 -1.93
CA LYS A 112 3.91 4.76 -3.37
C LYS A 112 2.52 5.20 -3.88
N HIS A 113 1.48 4.48 -3.50
CA HIS A 113 0.12 4.77 -3.96
C HIS A 113 -0.44 6.06 -3.34
N GLN A 114 -0.15 6.33 -2.08
CA GLN A 114 -0.49 7.62 -1.44
C GLN A 114 0.20 8.80 -2.14
N SER A 115 1.46 8.63 -2.52
CA SER A 115 2.22 9.67 -3.24
C SER A 115 1.61 9.97 -4.62
N ILE A 116 1.10 8.95 -5.30
CA ILE A 116 0.40 9.13 -6.58
C ILE A 116 -0.89 9.94 -6.39
N LEU A 117 -1.67 9.64 -5.35
CA LEU A 117 -2.88 10.42 -5.01
C LEU A 117 -2.55 11.89 -4.76
N GLU A 118 -1.47 12.16 -4.04
CA GLU A 118 -1.01 13.53 -3.73
C GLU A 118 -0.45 14.26 -4.96
N ALA A 119 0.12 13.54 -5.90
CA ALA A 119 0.73 14.12 -7.11
C ALA A 119 -0.30 14.71 -8.07
N GLY A 120 -1.56 14.32 -7.98
CA GLY A 120 -2.65 14.94 -8.72
C GLY A 120 -3.16 14.13 -9.91
N LYS A 121 -4.07 14.74 -10.65
CA LYS A 121 -4.89 14.11 -11.69
C LYS A 121 -4.09 13.36 -12.76
N ASP A 122 -3.10 14.01 -13.36
CA ASP A 122 -2.32 13.39 -14.45
C ASP A 122 -1.52 12.20 -13.97
N ALA A 123 -0.91 12.28 -12.78
CA ALA A 123 -0.18 11.18 -12.18
C ALA A 123 -1.10 9.98 -11.89
N ILE A 124 -2.32 10.24 -11.42
CA ILE A 124 -3.32 9.20 -11.14
C ILE A 124 -3.74 8.50 -12.43
N ILE A 125 -4.00 9.25 -13.49
CA ILE A 125 -4.38 8.72 -14.80
C ILE A 125 -3.23 7.90 -15.39
N ASP A 126 -2.01 8.41 -15.35
CA ASP A 126 -0.82 7.71 -15.87
C ASP A 126 -0.59 6.40 -15.12
N TRP A 127 -0.74 6.43 -13.78
CA TRP A 127 -0.68 5.20 -12.98
C TRP A 127 -1.73 4.18 -13.42
N TYR A 128 -2.97 4.61 -13.62
CA TYR A 128 -4.07 3.73 -13.99
C TYR A 128 -3.88 3.11 -15.38
N MET A 129 -3.39 3.89 -16.33
CA MET A 129 -3.06 3.40 -17.66
C MET A 129 -1.95 2.34 -17.59
N ASP A 130 -0.88 2.61 -16.85
CA ASP A 130 0.22 1.66 -16.64
C ASP A 130 -0.25 0.40 -15.92
N TYR A 131 -1.07 0.54 -14.88
CA TYR A 131 -1.66 -0.57 -14.14
C TYR A 131 -2.47 -1.51 -15.05
N ASN A 132 -3.17 -0.97 -16.05
CA ASN A 132 -3.94 -1.72 -17.01
C ASN A 132 -3.15 -2.08 -18.30
N ASN A 133 -1.84 -1.85 -18.30
CA ASN A 133 -0.97 -2.10 -19.46
C ASN A 133 -1.40 -1.32 -20.72
N ILE A 134 -1.92 -0.12 -20.54
CA ILE A 134 -2.34 0.76 -21.62
C ILE A 134 -1.25 1.81 -21.84
N PHE A 135 -0.77 1.94 -23.06
CA PHE A 135 0.12 3.02 -23.43
C PHE A 135 -0.34 3.71 -24.70
N ALA A 136 0.03 4.97 -24.85
CA ALA A 136 -0.32 5.78 -25.99
C ALA A 136 0.93 6.18 -26.76
N ASP A 137 0.85 6.13 -28.06
CA ASP A 137 1.89 6.59 -28.98
C ASP A 137 1.32 7.64 -29.93
N ILE A 138 2.13 8.65 -30.25
CA ILE A 138 1.74 9.69 -31.18
C ILE A 138 2.22 9.28 -32.57
N GLN A 139 1.30 9.19 -33.51
CA GLN A 139 1.59 8.83 -34.89
C GLN A 139 1.12 9.93 -35.82
N THR A 140 1.90 10.17 -36.86
CA THR A 140 1.53 11.11 -37.92
C THR A 140 0.88 10.33 -39.05
N ILE A 141 -0.33 10.76 -39.43
CA ILE A 141 -1.01 10.23 -40.63
C ILE A 141 -0.62 11.08 -41.82
N ILE A 142 -0.08 10.45 -42.81
CA ILE A 142 0.25 11.08 -44.12
C ILE A 142 -1.00 11.01 -44.96
N GLU A 143 -1.50 12.19 -45.33
CA GLU A 143 -2.64 12.33 -46.25
C GLU A 143 -2.24 12.21 -47.70
#